data_4ab3614895d96d81821606f19b8dae6a
#
_entry.id   4ab3614895d96d81821606f19b8dae6a
#
_cell.length_a   1.000
_cell.length_b   1.000
_cell.length_c   1.000
_cell.angle_alpha   90.00
_cell.angle_beta   90.00
_cell.angle_gamma   90.00
#
_symmetry.space_group_name_H-M   'P 1'
#
loop_
_entity.id
_entity.type
_entity.pdbx_description
1 polymer ?
#
loop_
_entity_poly.entity_id
_entity_poly.type
_entity_poly.pdbx_seq_one_letter_code
_entity_poly.pdbx_strand_id
1 'polypeptide(L)'
;MDALPLSSLPSARQNTLTVKFSYGLFPNCEVGMDFPLLAIFNNRPASPRTPIGLGDTDYSIKYNFRKEKPGWNSPAMAVSLNIEPPTGNSKLQLGSGLIDYYLNGIAQKTLSPKNVLRLNAGATFAGNTLTGVVGIRTRGTIFSGGASFTRQFTAKFDLGAEVYGGYTANTALGRGALQQQIGGNYELRHALTFDFGIIAGEATGSPRYGFMLGFSKDFW
;
A
#
# COMPACT_ATOMS: atom_id res chain seq x y z
N MET A 1 -16.53 -15.96 -19.74
CA MET A 1 -15.05 -15.88 -19.87
C MET A 1 -14.51 -16.42 -18.56
N ASP A 2 -14.02 -17.62 -18.60
CA ASP A 2 -13.50 -18.30 -17.43
C ASP A 2 -12.21 -17.63 -16.99
N ALA A 3 -12.12 -17.27 -15.71
CA ALA A 3 -10.88 -16.77 -15.13
C ALA A 3 -9.81 -17.86 -15.29
N LEU A 4 -8.68 -17.53 -15.89
CA LEU A 4 -7.54 -18.44 -15.95
C LEU A 4 -7.20 -18.89 -14.53
N PRO A 5 -7.03 -20.19 -14.30
CA PRO A 5 -6.68 -20.67 -12.96
C PRO A 5 -5.36 -20.01 -12.53
N LEU A 6 -5.29 -19.62 -11.25
CA LEU A 6 -4.11 -18.97 -10.65
C LEU A 6 -2.79 -19.71 -10.92
N SER A 7 -2.85 -21.03 -11.16
CA SER A 7 -1.72 -21.86 -11.55
C SER A 7 -1.16 -21.59 -12.96
N SER A 8 -1.92 -20.93 -13.84
CA SER A 8 -1.51 -20.63 -15.22
C SER A 8 -0.88 -19.24 -15.37
N LEU A 9 -0.90 -18.41 -14.33
CA LEU A 9 -0.24 -17.11 -14.34
C LEU A 9 1.27 -17.30 -14.17
N PRO A 10 2.10 -16.55 -14.92
CA PRO A 10 3.56 -16.63 -14.76
C PRO A 10 3.91 -16.25 -13.33
N SER A 11 4.71 -17.07 -12.66
CA SER A 11 5.20 -16.78 -11.33
C SER A 11 6.26 -15.67 -11.43
N ALA A 12 5.96 -14.53 -10.83
CA ALA A 12 6.91 -13.46 -10.62
C ALA A 12 7.12 -13.27 -9.11
N ARG A 13 8.36 -13.07 -8.69
CA ARG A 13 8.71 -12.66 -7.33
C ARG A 13 9.25 -11.25 -7.40
N GLN A 14 8.71 -10.37 -6.59
CA GLN A 14 9.21 -9.02 -6.42
C GLN A 14 9.73 -8.84 -4.99
N ASN A 15 10.95 -8.32 -4.87
CA ASN A 15 11.47 -7.82 -3.62
C ASN A 15 11.52 -6.29 -3.72
N THR A 16 11.05 -5.62 -2.70
CA THR A 16 11.03 -4.15 -2.63
C THR A 16 11.67 -3.69 -1.33
N LEU A 17 12.67 -2.84 -1.42
CA LEU A 17 13.18 -2.05 -0.31
C LEU A 17 12.67 -0.63 -0.47
N THR A 18 11.83 -0.15 0.43
CA THR A 18 11.30 1.21 0.37
C THR A 18 11.89 2.05 1.49
N VAL A 19 12.51 3.18 1.13
CA VAL A 19 12.90 4.22 2.09
C VAL A 19 11.78 5.24 2.11
N LYS A 20 11.21 5.49 3.29
CA LYS A 20 10.06 6.37 3.50
C LYS A 20 10.45 7.53 4.39
N PHE A 21 9.99 8.72 4.02
CA PHE A 21 10.09 9.92 4.83
C PHE A 21 8.71 10.51 5.05
N SER A 22 8.42 10.95 6.26
CA SER A 22 7.22 11.72 6.57
C SER A 22 7.56 12.90 7.46
N TYR A 23 6.85 14.00 7.25
CA TYR A 23 7.05 15.24 8.00
C TYR A 23 5.71 15.93 8.28
N GLY A 24 5.49 16.25 9.55
CA GLY A 24 4.33 17.04 9.96
C GLY A 24 4.52 18.51 9.60
N LEU A 25 3.88 18.95 8.53
CA LEU A 25 4.00 20.34 8.05
C LEU A 25 3.21 21.32 8.94
N PHE A 26 2.01 20.89 9.37
CA PHE A 26 1.13 21.61 10.31
C PHE A 26 0.48 20.59 11.26
N PRO A 27 -0.19 21.03 12.37
CA PRO A 27 -0.78 20.11 13.34
C PRO A 27 -1.75 19.07 12.77
N ASN A 28 -2.29 19.30 11.57
CA ASN A 28 -3.25 18.40 10.92
C ASN A 28 -2.81 17.97 9.51
N CYS A 29 -1.60 18.34 9.09
CA CYS A 29 -1.10 18.09 7.75
C CYS A 29 0.26 17.41 7.79
N GLU A 30 0.38 16.30 7.08
CA GLU A 30 1.59 15.51 6.92
C GLU A 30 1.93 15.41 5.43
N VAL A 31 3.19 15.50 5.10
CA VAL A 31 3.72 15.23 3.77
C VAL A 31 4.67 14.04 3.84
N GLY A 32 4.72 13.26 2.77
CA GLY A 32 5.55 12.06 2.70
C GLY A 32 6.21 11.87 1.35
N MET A 33 7.27 11.07 1.35
CA MET A 33 7.99 10.65 0.14
C MET A 33 8.45 9.20 0.33
N ASP A 34 8.19 8.35 -0.68
CA ASP A 34 8.60 6.95 -0.69
C ASP A 34 9.52 6.69 -1.90
N PHE A 35 10.65 6.05 -1.66
CA PHE A 35 11.65 5.68 -2.67
C PHE A 35 11.79 4.16 -2.71
N PRO A 36 11.12 3.45 -3.64
CA PRO A 36 11.22 2.01 -3.75
C PRO A 36 12.41 1.58 -4.60
N LEU A 37 13.21 0.66 -4.11
CA LEU A 37 14.21 -0.10 -4.85
C LEU A 37 13.62 -1.49 -5.13
N LEU A 38 13.48 -1.84 -6.38
CA LEU A 38 12.83 -3.06 -6.85
C LEU A 38 13.83 -4.08 -7.37
N ALA A 39 13.59 -5.36 -7.11
CA ALA A 39 14.22 -6.48 -7.79
C ALA A 39 13.12 -7.48 -8.21
N ILE A 40 12.98 -7.70 -9.54
CA ILE A 40 11.91 -8.52 -10.10
C ILE A 40 12.50 -9.79 -10.70
N PHE A 41 12.09 -10.94 -10.18
CA PHE A 41 12.51 -12.26 -10.62
C PHE A 41 11.38 -12.91 -11.43
N ASN A 42 11.60 -13.07 -12.72
CA ASN A 42 10.65 -13.68 -13.64
C ASN A 42 11.13 -15.05 -14.12
N ASN A 43 10.26 -16.04 -14.12
CA ASN A 43 10.54 -17.37 -14.70
C ASN A 43 10.26 -17.45 -16.20
N ARG A 44 10.13 -16.32 -16.91
CA ARG A 44 9.87 -16.31 -18.35
C ARG A 44 11.18 -16.44 -19.12
N PRO A 45 11.31 -17.43 -20.06
CA PRO A 45 12.54 -17.61 -20.85
C PRO A 45 12.96 -16.41 -21.69
N ALA A 46 12.00 -15.55 -22.06
CA ALA A 46 12.22 -14.37 -22.90
C ALA A 46 12.37 -13.07 -22.12
N SER A 47 12.35 -13.11 -20.78
CA SER A 47 12.51 -11.90 -19.95
C SER A 47 13.98 -11.59 -19.75
N PRO A 48 14.39 -10.29 -19.80
CA PRO A 48 15.74 -9.94 -19.41
C PRO A 48 15.98 -10.38 -17.96
N ARG A 49 17.25 -10.74 -17.70
CA ARG A 49 17.70 -11.15 -16.36
C ARG A 49 17.26 -10.11 -15.33
N THR A 50 16.68 -10.59 -14.26
CA THR A 50 16.24 -9.85 -13.06
C THR A 50 16.52 -8.34 -13.07
N PRO A 51 15.56 -7.50 -13.50
CA PRO A 51 15.76 -6.05 -13.45
C PRO A 51 15.82 -5.60 -11.98
N ILE A 52 16.84 -4.78 -11.69
CA ILE A 52 17.04 -4.17 -10.37
C ILE A 52 17.20 -2.66 -10.58
N GLY A 53 16.53 -1.86 -9.80
CA GLY A 53 16.63 -0.41 -9.85
C GLY A 53 15.55 0.31 -9.07
N LEU A 54 15.58 1.64 -9.11
CA LEU A 54 14.53 2.47 -8.51
C LEU A 54 13.21 2.29 -9.27
N GLY A 55 12.14 2.17 -8.50
CA GLY A 55 10.76 2.22 -8.98
C GLY A 55 10.25 3.65 -9.11
N ASP A 56 8.95 3.76 -9.33
CA ASP A 56 8.29 5.07 -9.30
C ASP A 56 8.27 5.60 -7.87
N THR A 57 8.66 6.86 -7.68
CA THR A 57 8.63 7.51 -6.36
C THR A 57 7.23 8.01 -6.06
N ASP A 58 6.80 7.90 -4.81
CA ASP A 58 5.51 8.40 -4.36
C ASP A 58 5.69 9.64 -3.50
N TYR A 59 4.86 10.66 -3.73
CA TYR A 59 4.77 11.87 -2.95
C TYR A 59 3.36 11.98 -2.39
N SER A 60 3.25 12.21 -1.09
CA SER A 60 1.96 12.24 -0.41
C SER A 60 1.72 13.50 0.39
N ILE A 61 0.46 13.88 0.47
CA ILE A 61 -0.05 14.84 1.43
C ILE A 61 -1.29 14.26 2.08
N LYS A 62 -1.36 14.33 3.41
CA LYS A 62 -2.49 13.87 4.20
C LYS A 62 -2.98 15.00 5.11
N TYR A 63 -4.26 15.29 5.05
CA TYR A 63 -4.91 16.32 5.85
C TYR A 63 -6.01 15.72 6.73
N ASN A 64 -5.84 15.87 8.04
CA ASN A 64 -6.81 15.46 9.05
C ASN A 64 -7.77 16.63 9.33
N PHE A 65 -8.92 16.62 8.66
CA PHE A 65 -9.92 17.69 8.78
C PHE A 65 -10.86 17.52 9.96
N ARG A 66 -10.89 16.34 10.60
CA ARG A 66 -11.72 16.05 11.75
C ARG A 66 -10.98 15.19 12.77
N LYS A 67 -10.81 15.72 13.99
CA LYS A 67 -10.29 14.94 15.11
C LYS A 67 -11.38 14.06 15.71
N GLU A 68 -11.01 12.91 16.23
CA GLU A 68 -11.90 12.03 16.97
C GLU A 68 -12.43 12.72 18.23
N LYS A 69 -13.71 12.51 18.51
CA LYS A 69 -14.37 12.95 19.74
C LYS A 69 -14.98 11.73 20.46
N PRO A 70 -15.25 11.83 21.77
CA PRO A 70 -16.02 10.82 22.49
C PRO A 70 -17.35 10.53 21.80
N GLY A 71 -17.79 9.26 21.86
CA GLY A 71 -19.02 8.79 21.21
C GLY A 71 -18.78 8.11 19.87
N TRP A 72 -19.67 7.17 19.52
CA TRP A 72 -19.54 6.32 18.32
C TRP A 72 -19.58 7.13 17.02
N ASN A 73 -20.40 8.15 16.95
CA ASN A 73 -20.67 8.93 15.73
C ASN A 73 -19.61 9.99 15.41
N SER A 74 -18.44 9.96 16.06
CA SER A 74 -17.42 11.00 15.92
C SER A 74 -16.02 10.45 15.62
N PRO A 75 -15.81 9.72 14.52
CA PRO A 75 -14.49 9.25 14.13
C PRO A 75 -13.55 10.41 13.76
N ALA A 76 -12.25 10.20 13.84
CA ALA A 76 -11.29 11.03 13.12
C ALA A 76 -11.45 10.80 11.61
N MET A 77 -11.28 11.86 10.82
CA MET A 77 -11.37 11.76 9.36
C MET A 77 -10.25 12.54 8.70
N ALA A 78 -9.67 11.92 7.67
CA ALA A 78 -8.60 12.50 6.88
C ALA A 78 -8.85 12.24 5.38
N VAL A 79 -8.20 13.05 4.57
CA VAL A 79 -8.05 12.83 3.13
C VAL A 79 -6.57 12.79 2.81
N SER A 80 -6.16 11.89 1.90
CA SER A 80 -4.81 11.88 1.35
C SER A 80 -4.84 11.94 -0.17
N LEU A 81 -3.86 12.64 -0.72
CA LEU A 81 -3.53 12.64 -2.13
C LEU A 81 -2.10 12.16 -2.26
N ASN A 82 -1.90 11.15 -3.11
CA ASN A 82 -0.57 10.72 -3.49
C ASN A 82 -0.39 10.95 -4.99
N ILE A 83 0.81 11.33 -5.38
CA ILE A 83 1.24 11.52 -6.77
C ILE A 83 2.49 10.67 -6.98
N GLU A 84 2.41 9.77 -7.95
CA GLU A 84 3.51 8.88 -8.32
C GLU A 84 3.96 9.21 -9.75
N PRO A 85 4.99 10.07 -9.93
CA PRO A 85 5.57 10.34 -11.24
C PRO A 85 6.38 9.13 -11.73
N PRO A 86 6.49 8.93 -13.06
CA PRO A 86 7.17 7.79 -13.67
C PRO A 86 8.71 7.93 -13.61
N THR A 87 9.28 7.84 -12.41
CA THR A 87 10.72 7.94 -12.17
C THR A 87 11.45 6.62 -12.37
N GLY A 88 10.73 5.49 -12.30
CA GLY A 88 11.25 4.16 -12.56
C GLY A 88 11.44 3.87 -14.05
N ASN A 89 12.31 2.90 -14.35
CA ASN A 89 12.54 2.49 -15.74
C ASN A 89 11.43 1.54 -16.23
N SER A 90 10.46 2.07 -16.95
CA SER A 90 9.32 1.30 -17.46
C SER A 90 9.73 0.24 -18.52
N LYS A 91 10.85 0.41 -19.23
CA LYS A 91 11.37 -0.61 -20.17
C LYS A 91 11.88 -1.85 -19.43
N LEU A 92 12.37 -1.67 -18.21
CA LEU A 92 12.80 -2.74 -17.32
C LEU A 92 11.69 -3.21 -16.38
N GLN A 93 10.46 -2.71 -16.54
CA GLN A 93 9.32 -3.02 -15.67
C GLN A 93 9.50 -2.56 -14.22
N LEU A 94 10.32 -1.55 -14.00
CA LEU A 94 10.56 -0.95 -12.67
C LEU A 94 9.62 0.21 -12.35
N GLY A 95 8.78 0.63 -13.31
CA GLY A 95 7.80 1.68 -13.15
C GLY A 95 6.70 1.59 -14.21
N SER A 96 5.60 2.28 -13.97
CA SER A 96 4.43 2.30 -14.86
C SER A 96 4.70 3.07 -16.16
N GLY A 97 5.56 4.07 -16.10
CA GLY A 97 5.80 5.03 -17.17
C GLY A 97 4.66 6.03 -17.33
N LEU A 98 3.77 6.15 -16.36
CA LEU A 98 2.64 7.06 -16.27
C LEU A 98 2.70 7.82 -14.94
N ILE A 99 2.08 9.00 -14.89
CA ILE A 99 1.81 9.64 -13.61
C ILE A 99 0.54 9.03 -13.05
N ASP A 100 0.59 8.56 -11.81
CA ASP A 100 -0.53 7.99 -11.09
C ASP A 100 -0.95 8.92 -9.95
N TYR A 101 -2.27 9.03 -9.74
CA TYR A 101 -2.85 9.85 -8.70
C TYR A 101 -3.75 8.97 -7.83
N TYR A 102 -3.57 9.05 -6.51
CA TYR A 102 -4.34 8.29 -5.54
C TYR A 102 -5.05 9.26 -4.61
N LEU A 103 -6.35 9.23 -4.61
CA LEU A 103 -7.17 9.99 -3.68
C LEU A 103 -7.84 9.04 -2.70
N ASN A 104 -7.62 9.24 -1.41
CA ASN A 104 -8.18 8.41 -0.35
C ASN A 104 -8.88 9.23 0.72
N GLY A 105 -10.08 8.76 1.13
CA GLY A 105 -10.74 9.14 2.36
C GLY A 105 -10.45 8.10 3.45
N ILE A 106 -10.15 8.54 4.65
CA ILE A 106 -9.77 7.70 5.79
C ILE A 106 -10.66 8.07 6.98
N ALA A 107 -11.23 7.06 7.64
CA ALA A 107 -11.94 7.23 8.90
C ALA A 107 -11.31 6.33 9.95
N GLN A 108 -11.07 6.85 11.17
CA GLN A 108 -10.53 6.10 12.28
C GLN A 108 -11.39 6.24 13.51
N LYS A 109 -11.63 5.14 14.20
CA LYS A 109 -12.35 5.10 15.48
C LYS A 109 -11.61 4.27 16.51
N THR A 110 -11.35 4.89 17.66
CA THR A 110 -10.88 4.21 18.86
C THR A 110 -12.07 3.53 19.54
N LEU A 111 -12.12 2.20 19.44
CA LEU A 111 -13.20 1.39 20.03
C LEU A 111 -13.02 1.18 21.52
N SER A 112 -11.77 1.15 21.98
CA SER A 112 -11.37 1.09 23.39
C SER A 112 -9.94 1.62 23.51
N PRO A 113 -9.40 1.82 24.74
CA PRO A 113 -8.02 2.28 24.89
C PRO A 113 -6.96 1.45 24.19
N LYS A 114 -7.29 0.20 23.81
CA LYS A 114 -6.37 -0.73 23.16
C LYS A 114 -6.76 -1.12 21.74
N ASN A 115 -7.95 -0.72 21.26
CA ASN A 115 -8.47 -1.21 19.99
C ASN A 115 -8.83 -0.05 19.07
N VAL A 116 -8.33 -0.07 17.84
CA VAL A 116 -8.57 0.94 16.81
C VAL A 116 -9.08 0.27 15.55
N LEU A 117 -10.16 0.81 15.01
CA LEU A 117 -10.70 0.48 13.69
C LEU A 117 -10.38 1.60 12.72
N ARG A 118 -9.89 1.25 11.53
CA ARG A 118 -9.72 2.18 10.40
C ARG A 118 -10.44 1.67 9.19
N LEU A 119 -11.06 2.59 8.47
CA LEU A 119 -11.69 2.36 7.18
C LEU A 119 -11.08 3.32 6.17
N ASN A 120 -10.90 2.86 4.95
CA ASN A 120 -10.50 3.73 3.84
C ASN A 120 -11.32 3.42 2.59
N ALA A 121 -11.48 4.43 1.75
CA ALA A 121 -12.04 4.30 0.42
C ALA A 121 -11.43 5.36 -0.49
N GLY A 122 -11.14 4.99 -1.73
CA GLY A 122 -10.47 5.90 -2.63
C GLY A 122 -10.54 5.51 -4.10
N ALA A 123 -9.86 6.29 -4.90
CA ALA A 123 -9.70 6.04 -6.32
C ALA A 123 -8.26 6.32 -6.76
N THR A 124 -7.76 5.46 -7.63
CA THR A 124 -6.49 5.64 -8.34
C THR A 124 -6.80 5.99 -9.79
N PHE A 125 -6.19 7.05 -10.28
CA PHE A 125 -6.31 7.49 -11.67
C PHE A 125 -5.01 7.17 -12.40
N ALA A 126 -5.13 6.50 -13.54
CA ALA A 126 -4.06 6.06 -14.42
C ALA A 126 -3.23 4.85 -13.95
N GLY A 127 -3.27 4.42 -12.68
CA GLY A 127 -2.41 3.40 -12.13
C GLY A 127 -2.65 1.98 -12.57
N ASN A 128 -1.59 1.20 -12.49
CA ASN A 128 -1.60 -0.26 -12.58
C ASN A 128 -1.19 -0.92 -11.24
N THR A 129 -1.19 -0.16 -10.18
CA THR A 129 -0.64 -0.51 -8.86
C THR A 129 -1.33 -1.70 -8.21
N LEU A 130 -2.64 -1.84 -8.40
CA LEU A 130 -3.40 -2.95 -7.83
C LEU A 130 -3.13 -4.28 -8.53
N THR A 131 -2.55 -4.26 -9.73
CA THR A 131 -2.22 -5.48 -10.48
C THR A 131 -0.87 -6.05 -10.10
N GLY A 132 -0.03 -5.30 -9.40
CA GLY A 132 1.36 -5.67 -9.13
C GLY A 132 2.20 -5.85 -10.38
N VAL A 133 1.69 -5.46 -11.55
CA VAL A 133 2.36 -5.61 -12.84
C VAL A 133 2.97 -4.27 -13.21
N VAL A 134 4.24 -4.10 -12.89
CA VAL A 134 5.04 -2.93 -13.29
C VAL A 134 5.35 -2.95 -14.79
N GLY A 135 5.52 -1.79 -15.38
CA GLY A 135 5.88 -1.62 -16.80
C GLY A 135 4.71 -1.67 -17.78
N ILE A 136 3.48 -1.86 -17.32
CA ILE A 136 2.28 -1.79 -18.18
C ILE A 136 1.75 -0.35 -18.17
N ARG A 137 1.75 0.27 -19.36
CA ARG A 137 1.18 1.60 -19.57
C ARG A 137 -0.32 1.52 -19.82
N THR A 138 -1.11 1.40 -18.79
CA THR A 138 -2.57 1.32 -18.91
C THR A 138 -3.21 2.43 -18.09
N ARG A 139 -4.03 3.24 -18.74
CA ARG A 139 -4.82 4.28 -18.08
C ARG A 139 -6.20 3.76 -17.71
N GLY A 140 -6.68 4.20 -16.56
CA GLY A 140 -8.01 3.87 -16.08
C GLY A 140 -8.22 4.38 -14.66
N THR A 141 -9.41 4.10 -14.14
CA THR A 141 -9.75 4.38 -12.75
C THR A 141 -9.92 3.08 -12.00
N ILE A 142 -9.32 2.99 -10.83
CA ILE A 142 -9.45 1.87 -9.91
C ILE A 142 -10.07 2.42 -8.62
N PHE A 143 -11.22 1.89 -8.24
CA PHE A 143 -11.82 2.17 -6.94
C PHE A 143 -11.30 1.17 -5.93
N SER A 144 -10.92 1.65 -4.76
CA SER A 144 -10.32 0.84 -3.72
C SER A 144 -10.93 1.14 -2.36
N GLY A 145 -10.79 0.18 -1.45
CA GLY A 145 -11.21 0.36 -0.08
C GLY A 145 -10.70 -0.77 0.81
N GLY A 146 -10.69 -0.50 2.10
CA GLY A 146 -10.21 -1.45 3.07
C GLY A 146 -10.68 -1.14 4.47
N ALA A 147 -10.49 -2.13 5.33
CA ALA A 147 -10.74 -2.04 6.75
C ALA A 147 -9.57 -2.67 7.51
N SER A 148 -9.09 -2.00 8.55
CA SER A 148 -8.07 -2.55 9.43
C SER A 148 -8.49 -2.42 10.89
N PHE A 149 -8.13 -3.43 11.66
CA PHE A 149 -8.31 -3.47 13.10
C PHE A 149 -6.95 -3.69 13.75
N THR A 150 -6.60 -2.83 14.69
CA THR A 150 -5.34 -2.91 15.44
C THR A 150 -5.63 -3.02 16.93
N ARG A 151 -4.90 -3.90 17.62
CA ARG A 151 -4.96 -4.07 19.06
C ARG A 151 -3.59 -3.89 19.68
N GLN A 152 -3.52 -3.04 20.68
CA GLN A 152 -2.37 -2.91 21.55
C GLN A 152 -2.39 -3.99 22.63
N PHE A 153 -1.42 -4.88 22.63
CA PHE A 153 -1.27 -5.96 23.60
C PHE A 153 -0.45 -5.50 24.82
N THR A 154 0.62 -4.77 24.57
CA THR A 154 1.46 -4.15 25.60
C THR A 154 1.76 -2.70 25.23
N ALA A 155 2.44 -1.96 26.10
CA ALA A 155 2.88 -0.59 25.77
C ALA A 155 3.85 -0.53 24.57
N LYS A 156 4.46 -1.65 24.22
CA LYS A 156 5.48 -1.75 23.15
C LYS A 156 5.08 -2.64 21.99
N PHE A 157 3.94 -3.28 22.02
CA PHE A 157 3.55 -4.28 21.05
C PHE A 157 2.10 -4.13 20.60
N ASP A 158 1.93 -3.92 19.29
CA ASP A 158 0.65 -3.90 18.61
C ASP A 158 0.59 -5.01 17.58
N LEU A 159 -0.61 -5.55 17.36
CA LEU A 159 -0.92 -6.46 16.27
C LEU A 159 -2.20 -6.01 15.59
N GLY A 160 -2.24 -6.12 14.28
CA GLY A 160 -3.39 -5.75 13.49
C GLY A 160 -3.63 -6.70 12.32
N ALA A 161 -4.86 -6.65 11.82
CA ALA A 161 -5.28 -7.31 10.60
C ALA A 161 -5.95 -6.29 9.69
N GLU A 162 -5.75 -6.44 8.39
CA GLU A 162 -6.33 -5.60 7.36
C GLU A 162 -6.86 -6.45 6.21
N VAL A 163 -7.98 -6.02 5.66
CA VAL A 163 -8.51 -6.47 4.37
C VAL A 163 -8.56 -5.25 3.45
N TYR A 164 -8.03 -5.39 2.26
CA TYR A 164 -7.99 -4.35 1.25
C TYR A 164 -8.35 -4.91 -0.11
N GLY A 165 -9.13 -4.16 -0.88
CA GLY A 165 -9.52 -4.55 -2.22
C GLY A 165 -9.64 -3.38 -3.16
N GLY A 166 -9.65 -3.69 -4.45
CA GLY A 166 -9.87 -2.71 -5.50
C GLY A 166 -10.59 -3.31 -6.69
N TYR A 167 -11.35 -2.48 -7.37
CA TYR A 167 -12.11 -2.85 -8.56
C TYR A 167 -11.91 -1.83 -9.67
N THR A 168 -11.78 -2.33 -10.89
CA THR A 168 -11.80 -1.52 -12.11
C THR A 168 -12.60 -2.22 -13.20
N ALA A 169 -13.30 -1.42 -14.01
CA ALA A 169 -13.95 -1.92 -15.21
C ALA A 169 -12.97 -2.14 -16.37
N ASN A 170 -11.75 -1.60 -16.28
CA ASN A 170 -10.73 -1.76 -17.31
C ASN A 170 -10.00 -3.11 -17.15
N THR A 171 -10.32 -4.05 -18.00
CA THR A 171 -9.76 -5.42 -17.96
C THR A 171 -8.24 -5.48 -18.17
N ALA A 172 -7.64 -4.45 -18.78
CA ALA A 172 -6.19 -4.36 -18.95
C ALA A 172 -5.45 -4.02 -17.66
N LEU A 173 -6.16 -3.44 -16.65
CA LEU A 173 -5.64 -3.21 -15.30
C LEU A 173 -5.86 -4.41 -14.36
N GLY A 174 -6.44 -5.50 -14.86
CA GLY A 174 -6.94 -6.59 -14.03
C GLY A 174 -8.33 -6.26 -13.45
N ARG A 175 -9.13 -7.28 -13.22
CA ARG A 175 -10.54 -7.09 -12.80
C ARG A 175 -10.73 -6.76 -11.33
N GLY A 176 -9.68 -6.82 -10.54
CA GLY A 176 -9.75 -6.51 -9.12
C GLY A 176 -8.59 -7.09 -8.34
N ALA A 177 -8.43 -6.58 -7.15
CA ALA A 177 -7.51 -7.05 -6.14
C ALA A 177 -8.28 -7.29 -4.85
N LEU A 178 -7.92 -8.33 -4.13
CA LEU A 178 -8.35 -8.58 -2.76
C LEU A 178 -7.16 -9.17 -2.02
N GLN A 179 -6.75 -8.51 -0.97
CA GLN A 179 -5.64 -8.97 -0.14
C GLN A 179 -5.97 -8.82 1.33
N GLN A 180 -5.38 -9.69 2.11
CA GLN A 180 -5.43 -9.71 3.56
C GLN A 180 -4.01 -9.57 4.10
N GLN A 181 -3.88 -8.86 5.19
CA GLN A 181 -2.61 -8.64 5.86
C GLN A 181 -2.78 -8.84 7.36
N ILE A 182 -1.81 -9.49 7.97
CA ILE A 182 -1.64 -9.53 9.41
C ILE A 182 -0.24 -9.05 9.72
N GLY A 183 -0.11 -8.11 10.63
CA GLY A 183 1.18 -7.54 10.98
C GLY A 183 1.13 -6.79 12.30
N GLY A 184 2.26 -6.31 12.73
CA GLY A 184 2.35 -5.59 13.98
C GLY A 184 3.64 -4.80 14.09
N ASN A 185 3.74 -4.09 15.20
CA ASN A 185 4.85 -3.22 15.52
C ASN A 185 5.39 -3.59 16.91
N TYR A 186 6.70 -3.55 17.04
CA TYR A 186 7.37 -3.73 18.32
C TYR A 186 8.35 -2.58 18.56
N GLU A 187 8.12 -1.78 19.61
CA GLU A 187 9.04 -0.73 20.02
C GLU A 187 10.28 -1.34 20.66
N LEU A 188 11.39 -1.33 19.91
CA LEU A 188 12.69 -1.84 20.35
C LEU A 188 13.29 -0.94 21.45
N ARG A 189 13.20 0.37 21.23
CA ARG A 189 13.61 1.43 22.15
C ARG A 189 12.87 2.71 21.80
N HIS A 190 12.94 3.71 22.64
CA HIS A 190 12.31 5.01 22.40
C HIS A 190 12.56 5.51 20.96
N ALA A 191 11.48 5.83 20.26
CA ALA A 191 11.48 6.33 18.87
C ALA A 191 12.05 5.35 17.81
N LEU A 192 12.27 4.06 18.12
CA LEU A 192 12.68 3.04 17.16
C LEU A 192 11.74 1.84 17.23
N THR A 193 11.02 1.60 16.17
CA THR A 193 10.03 0.54 16.04
C THR A 193 10.45 -0.46 14.96
N PHE A 194 10.24 -1.74 15.22
CA PHE A 194 10.33 -2.81 14.25
C PHE A 194 8.93 -3.17 13.77
N ASP A 195 8.74 -3.19 12.46
CA ASP A 195 7.48 -3.50 11.78
C ASP A 195 7.60 -4.85 11.09
N PHE A 196 6.56 -5.68 11.16
CA PHE A 196 6.54 -6.96 10.47
C PHE A 196 5.12 -7.29 9.99
N GLY A 197 5.01 -8.12 8.96
CA GLY A 197 3.72 -8.56 8.46
C GLY A 197 3.80 -9.64 7.40
N ILE A 198 2.66 -10.27 7.18
CA ILE A 198 2.42 -11.21 6.10
C ILE A 198 1.22 -10.74 5.29
N ILE A 199 1.28 -10.93 3.99
CA ILE A 199 0.21 -10.60 3.04
C ILE A 199 -0.21 -11.88 2.34
N ALA A 200 -1.51 -12.05 2.13
CA ALA A 200 -2.08 -13.04 1.24
C ALA A 200 -3.15 -12.40 0.35
N GLY A 201 -3.19 -12.77 -0.92
CA GLY A 201 -4.17 -12.25 -1.87
C GLY A 201 -4.83 -13.35 -2.68
N GLU A 202 -6.10 -13.15 -3.00
CA GLU A 202 -6.96 -14.14 -3.65
C GLU A 202 -7.37 -13.75 -5.08
N ALA A 203 -7.27 -12.47 -5.44
CA ALA A 203 -7.64 -12.00 -6.77
C ALA A 203 -6.45 -11.94 -7.72
N THR A 204 -6.73 -11.87 -9.03
CA THR A 204 -5.71 -11.85 -10.11
C THR A 204 -4.74 -10.67 -10.01
N GLY A 205 -5.15 -9.55 -9.43
CA GLY A 205 -4.33 -8.36 -9.20
C GLY A 205 -3.62 -8.33 -7.84
N SER A 206 -3.71 -9.40 -7.05
CA SER A 206 -3.11 -9.47 -5.71
C SER A 206 -1.89 -10.37 -5.68
N PRO A 207 -0.87 -10.06 -4.84
CA PRO A 207 0.20 -11.00 -4.56
C PRO A 207 -0.39 -12.23 -3.86
N ARG A 208 0.05 -13.43 -4.22
CA ARG A 208 -0.42 -14.66 -3.56
C ARG A 208 -0.04 -14.70 -2.09
N TYR A 209 1.19 -14.32 -1.79
CA TYR A 209 1.72 -14.16 -0.44
C TYR A 209 2.93 -13.25 -0.45
N GLY A 210 3.22 -12.64 0.65
CA GLY A 210 4.39 -11.80 0.86
C GLY A 210 4.72 -11.65 2.33
N PHE A 211 5.95 -11.22 2.59
CA PHE A 211 6.45 -10.89 3.92
C PHE A 211 6.91 -9.44 3.91
N MET A 212 6.68 -8.75 5.00
CA MET A 212 7.11 -7.37 5.21
C MET A 212 7.92 -7.30 6.50
N LEU A 213 9.04 -6.61 6.43
CA LEU A 213 9.87 -6.26 7.58
C LEU A 213 10.32 -4.82 7.41
N GLY A 214 10.31 -4.05 8.47
CA GLY A 214 10.69 -2.65 8.45
C GLY A 214 11.21 -2.14 9.77
N PHE A 215 11.82 -0.98 9.71
CA PHE A 215 12.21 -0.22 10.87
C PHE A 215 11.77 1.23 10.68
N SER A 216 11.08 1.76 11.68
CA SER A 216 10.63 3.14 11.71
C SER A 216 11.36 3.88 12.83
N LYS A 217 11.82 5.09 12.55
CA LYS A 217 12.49 5.93 13.54
C LYS A 217 11.91 7.33 13.53
N ASP A 218 11.45 7.78 14.69
CA ASP A 218 11.07 9.17 14.92
C ASP A 218 12.29 9.98 15.36
N PHE A 219 12.39 11.23 14.89
CA PHE A 219 13.56 12.08 15.13
C PHE A 219 13.29 13.20 16.14
N TRP A 220 12.04 13.37 16.57
CA TRP A 220 11.56 14.34 17.57
C TRP A 220 10.26 13.89 18.26
#